data_31a6741cadd08f061581c1a5f4b3d87f
#
_entry.id   31a6741cadd08f061581c1a5f4b3d87f
#
_cell.length_a   1.000
_cell.length_b   1.000
_cell.length_c   1.000
_cell.angle_alpha   90.00
_cell.angle_beta   90.00
_cell.angle_gamma   90.00
#
_symmetry.space_group_name_H-M   'P 1'
#
loop_
_entity.id
_entity.type
_entity.pdbx_description
1 polymer ?
#
loop_
_entity_poly.entity_id
_entity_poly.type
_entity_poly.pdbx_seq_one_letter_code
_entity_poly.pdbx_strand_id
1 'polypeptide(L)'
;LAEEFEEKLNTIPGVFFEKNQPIQMRFNELMTGIRQDVAVKIFGENMDTLLSYANRVNAVVQSVDGATEPSVERVAGLPQIVIKYNRSQIANYGLNIEDINHIVSTSFAGGSAGVVYENERKFDLVVRLDSTHRNNIDDVSHLYIPTTNGTQIPLSQVAEIKMELGPAQISREDGKR
;
A
#
# COMPACT_ATOMS: atom_id res chain seq x y z
N LEU A 1 -23.66 -26.27 -0.96
CA LEU A 1 -23.48 -25.21 0.05
C LEU A 1 -22.35 -24.27 -0.31
N ALA A 2 -21.10 -24.75 -0.57
CA ALA A 2 -19.97 -23.89 -0.93
C ALA A 2 -20.19 -23.15 -2.26
N GLU A 3 -20.67 -23.83 -3.29
CA GLU A 3 -21.02 -23.26 -4.60
C GLU A 3 -22.16 -22.22 -4.49
N GLU A 4 -23.14 -22.46 -3.64
CA GLU A 4 -24.26 -21.56 -3.40
C GLU A 4 -23.82 -20.26 -2.68
N PHE A 5 -22.84 -20.35 -1.78
CA PHE A 5 -22.21 -19.18 -1.16
C PHE A 5 -21.45 -18.36 -2.20
N GLU A 6 -20.68 -19.01 -3.06
CA GLU A 6 -19.91 -18.36 -4.11
C GLU A 6 -20.79 -17.59 -5.08
N GLU A 7 -21.88 -18.20 -5.55
CA GLU A 7 -22.83 -17.54 -6.42
C GLU A 7 -23.37 -16.24 -5.81
N LYS A 8 -23.69 -16.27 -4.50
CA LYS A 8 -24.17 -15.08 -3.78
C LYS A 8 -23.06 -14.05 -3.53
N LEU A 9 -21.85 -14.48 -3.22
CA LEU A 9 -20.73 -13.59 -2.93
C LEU A 9 -20.23 -12.90 -4.21
N ASN A 10 -20.24 -13.56 -5.36
CA ASN A 10 -19.86 -13.01 -6.65
C ASN A 10 -20.79 -11.87 -7.12
N THR A 11 -21.96 -11.70 -6.49
CA THR A 11 -22.84 -10.55 -6.76
C THR A 11 -22.34 -9.24 -6.15
N ILE A 12 -21.34 -9.28 -5.25
CA ILE A 12 -20.82 -8.09 -4.57
C ILE A 12 -19.71 -7.46 -5.44
N PRO A 13 -19.94 -6.29 -6.06
CA PRO A 13 -18.96 -5.70 -6.95
C PRO A 13 -17.70 -5.24 -6.21
N GLY A 14 -16.54 -5.48 -6.80
CA GLY A 14 -15.25 -5.04 -6.27
C GLY A 14 -14.67 -5.89 -5.13
N VAL A 15 -15.33 -6.95 -4.72
CA VAL A 15 -14.85 -7.91 -3.72
C VAL A 15 -14.49 -9.23 -4.40
N PHE A 16 -13.34 -9.79 -4.02
CA PHE A 16 -12.89 -11.09 -4.50
C PHE A 16 -12.96 -12.08 -3.35
N PHE A 17 -13.54 -13.22 -3.64
CA PHE A 17 -13.68 -14.31 -2.69
C PHE A 17 -12.86 -15.51 -3.17
N GLU A 18 -12.17 -16.14 -2.26
CA GLU A 18 -11.43 -17.36 -2.49
C GLU A 18 -11.89 -18.43 -1.49
N LYS A 19 -12.23 -19.61 -2.00
CA LYS A 19 -12.62 -20.75 -1.17
C LYS A 19 -11.38 -21.60 -0.90
N ASN A 20 -11.03 -21.75 0.37
CA ASN A 20 -9.92 -22.59 0.76
C ASN A 20 -10.30 -23.48 1.95
N GLN A 21 -9.81 -24.72 1.92
CA GLN A 21 -9.86 -25.56 3.09
C GLN A 21 -8.71 -25.19 4.04
N PRO A 22 -8.99 -24.78 5.29
CA PRO A 22 -7.96 -24.27 6.19
C PRO A 22 -6.78 -25.23 6.45
N ILE A 23 -7.05 -26.53 6.54
CA ILE A 23 -6.00 -27.54 6.78
C ILE A 23 -5.13 -27.70 5.53
N GLN A 24 -5.74 -27.84 4.36
CA GLN A 24 -5.02 -27.96 3.08
C GLN A 24 -4.17 -26.71 2.81
N MET A 25 -4.73 -25.55 3.01
CA MET A 25 -4.02 -24.28 2.85
C MET A 25 -2.78 -24.19 3.76
N ARG A 26 -2.90 -24.61 5.03
CA ARG A 26 -1.76 -24.64 5.97
C ARG A 26 -0.71 -25.66 5.59
N PHE A 27 -1.12 -26.81 5.12
CA PHE A 27 -0.21 -27.84 4.63
C PHE A 27 0.58 -27.34 3.41
N ASN A 28 -0.11 -26.75 2.43
CA ASN A 28 0.52 -26.18 1.25
C ASN A 28 1.50 -25.06 1.62
N GLU A 29 1.10 -24.13 2.50
CA GLU A 29 1.93 -23.03 2.97
C GLU A 29 3.23 -23.52 3.65
N LEU A 30 3.15 -24.58 4.45
CA LEU A 30 4.32 -25.17 5.13
C LEU A 30 5.25 -25.94 4.17
N MET A 31 4.69 -26.62 3.17
CA MET A 31 5.47 -27.47 2.25
C MET A 31 6.05 -26.68 1.08
N THR A 32 5.34 -25.72 0.56
CA THR A 32 5.68 -25.02 -0.70
C THR A 32 5.86 -23.52 -0.53
N GLY A 33 5.48 -22.96 0.62
CA GLY A 33 5.42 -21.51 0.87
C GLY A 33 4.26 -20.81 0.17
N ILE A 34 3.32 -21.55 -0.42
CA ILE A 34 2.19 -21.04 -1.21
C ILE A 34 0.91 -21.68 -0.66
N ARG A 35 -0.18 -20.93 -0.67
CA ARG A 35 -1.48 -21.41 -0.13
C ARG A 35 -2.26 -22.26 -1.12
N GLN A 36 -2.04 -22.03 -2.42
CA GLN A 36 -2.68 -22.73 -3.52
C GLN A 36 -1.97 -24.05 -3.85
N ASP A 37 -2.66 -24.97 -4.52
CA ASP A 37 -2.11 -26.26 -4.93
C ASP A 37 -1.03 -26.11 -6.02
N VAL A 38 -1.19 -25.14 -6.92
CA VAL A 38 -0.24 -24.83 -7.98
C VAL A 38 -0.01 -23.31 -8.04
N ALA A 39 1.24 -22.90 -8.17
CA ALA A 39 1.59 -21.51 -8.45
C ALA A 39 2.67 -21.41 -9.52
N VAL A 40 2.50 -20.44 -10.40
CA VAL A 40 3.49 -20.07 -11.41
C VAL A 40 4.16 -18.77 -10.95
N LYS A 41 5.47 -18.84 -10.67
CA LYS A 41 6.25 -17.67 -10.25
C LYS A 41 6.97 -17.10 -11.46
N ILE A 42 6.81 -15.80 -11.68
CA ILE A 42 7.46 -15.04 -12.75
C ILE A 42 8.38 -14.01 -12.11
N PHE A 43 9.66 -14.04 -12.49
CA PHE A 43 10.68 -13.16 -11.91
C PHE A 43 11.16 -12.13 -12.92
N GLY A 44 11.40 -10.89 -12.46
CA GLY A 44 11.94 -9.81 -13.27
C GLY A 44 12.10 -8.52 -12.46
N GLU A 45 12.64 -7.48 -13.08
CA GLU A 45 12.89 -6.22 -12.40
C GLU A 45 11.74 -5.21 -12.58
N ASN A 46 11.08 -5.23 -13.74
CA ASN A 46 10.03 -4.27 -14.07
C ASN A 46 8.63 -4.85 -13.76
N MET A 47 7.91 -4.19 -12.87
CA MET A 47 6.59 -4.63 -12.38
C MET A 47 5.51 -4.65 -13.48
N ASP A 48 5.52 -3.67 -14.39
CA ASP A 48 4.53 -3.60 -15.47
C ASP A 48 4.71 -4.75 -16.46
N THR A 49 5.97 -5.06 -16.76
CA THR A 49 6.33 -6.21 -17.60
C THR A 49 5.93 -7.52 -16.93
N LEU A 50 6.21 -7.67 -15.63
CA LEU A 50 5.80 -8.85 -14.84
C LEU A 50 4.30 -9.05 -14.86
N LEU A 51 3.52 -7.98 -14.62
CA LEU A 51 2.06 -8.03 -14.65
C LEU A 51 1.53 -8.42 -16.04
N SER A 52 2.13 -7.88 -17.11
CA SER A 52 1.77 -8.23 -18.48
C SER A 52 1.99 -9.74 -18.76
N TYR A 53 3.15 -10.28 -18.36
CA TYR A 53 3.42 -11.72 -18.49
C TYR A 53 2.50 -12.56 -17.61
N ALA A 54 2.25 -12.16 -16.37
CA ALA A 54 1.35 -12.86 -15.47
C ALA A 54 -0.07 -12.98 -16.05
N ASN A 55 -0.60 -11.90 -16.63
CA ASN A 55 -1.90 -11.93 -17.29
C ASN A 55 -1.91 -12.85 -18.53
N ARG A 56 -0.82 -12.88 -19.31
CA ARG A 56 -0.70 -13.80 -20.45
C ARG A 56 -0.64 -15.25 -20.01
N VAL A 57 0.13 -15.55 -18.96
CA VAL A 57 0.19 -16.91 -18.38
C VAL A 57 -1.17 -17.30 -17.82
N ASN A 58 -1.84 -16.41 -17.11
CA ASN A 58 -3.18 -16.65 -16.58
C ASN A 58 -4.19 -17.02 -17.69
N ALA A 59 -4.16 -16.30 -18.82
CA ALA A 59 -5.02 -16.61 -19.97
C ALA A 59 -4.75 -18.00 -20.55
N VAL A 60 -3.48 -18.43 -20.58
CA VAL A 60 -3.12 -19.78 -21.02
C VAL A 60 -3.60 -20.83 -20.01
N VAL A 61 -3.37 -20.60 -18.70
CA VAL A 61 -3.81 -21.53 -17.65
C VAL A 61 -5.32 -21.69 -17.64
N GLN A 62 -6.08 -20.61 -17.86
CA GLN A 62 -7.55 -20.68 -17.97
C GLN A 62 -8.06 -21.58 -19.12
N SER A 63 -7.24 -21.81 -20.13
CA SER A 63 -7.59 -22.70 -21.25
C SER A 63 -7.27 -24.18 -20.99
N VAL A 64 -6.68 -24.52 -19.84
CA VAL A 64 -6.29 -25.89 -19.49
C VAL A 64 -7.44 -26.56 -18.74
N ASP A 65 -7.84 -27.74 -19.23
CA ASP A 65 -8.86 -28.56 -18.56
C ASP A 65 -8.41 -28.94 -17.14
N GLY A 66 -9.26 -28.67 -16.15
CA GLY A 66 -8.98 -28.95 -14.74
C GLY A 66 -8.31 -27.79 -13.99
N ALA A 67 -7.93 -26.69 -14.65
CA ALA A 67 -7.52 -25.48 -13.97
C ALA A 67 -8.77 -24.75 -13.41
N THR A 68 -8.88 -24.70 -12.10
CA THR A 68 -10.01 -24.07 -11.43
C THR A 68 -9.60 -22.67 -10.98
N GLU A 69 -10.28 -21.64 -11.53
CA GLU A 69 -10.18 -20.25 -11.12
C GLU A 69 -8.74 -19.69 -10.92
N PRO A 70 -7.88 -19.75 -11.96
CA PRO A 70 -6.54 -19.20 -11.82
C PRO A 70 -6.61 -17.69 -11.64
N SER A 71 -5.85 -17.18 -10.69
CA SER A 71 -5.80 -15.74 -10.36
C SER A 71 -4.37 -15.20 -10.41
N VAL A 72 -4.23 -13.94 -10.77
CA VAL A 72 -2.96 -13.21 -10.70
C VAL A 72 -2.90 -12.44 -9.38
N GLU A 73 -1.77 -12.55 -8.68
CA GLU A 73 -1.54 -11.76 -7.46
C GLU A 73 -1.69 -10.26 -7.75
N ARG A 74 -2.40 -9.56 -6.87
CA ARG A 74 -2.63 -8.12 -7.01
C ARG A 74 -1.40 -7.34 -6.59
N VAL A 75 -0.56 -7.04 -7.55
CA VAL A 75 0.68 -6.29 -7.33
C VAL A 75 0.57 -4.81 -7.67
N ALA A 76 -0.52 -4.37 -8.29
CA ALA A 76 -0.68 -2.99 -8.78
C ALA A 76 -2.07 -2.42 -8.49
N GLY A 77 -2.22 -1.10 -8.65
CA GLY A 77 -3.50 -0.40 -8.64
C GLY A 77 -3.92 0.18 -7.29
N LEU A 78 -3.03 0.24 -6.29
CA LEU A 78 -3.32 0.95 -5.04
C LEU A 78 -3.11 2.46 -5.24
N PRO A 79 -4.15 3.32 -5.10
CA PRO A 79 -3.98 4.77 -5.15
C PRO A 79 -3.08 5.23 -4.00
N GLN A 80 -2.04 5.97 -4.33
CA GLN A 80 -1.06 6.48 -3.37
C GLN A 80 -0.81 7.97 -3.63
N ILE A 81 -0.68 8.74 -2.56
CA ILE A 81 -0.18 10.11 -2.65
C ILE A 81 1.34 10.04 -2.63
N VAL A 82 1.96 10.44 -3.72
CA VAL A 82 3.42 10.48 -3.88
C VAL A 82 3.91 11.90 -3.73
N ILE A 83 4.85 12.12 -2.83
CA ILE A 83 5.50 13.40 -2.57
C ILE A 83 6.91 13.34 -3.15
N LYS A 84 7.14 14.07 -4.26
CA LYS A 84 8.47 14.16 -4.91
C LYS A 84 9.16 15.45 -4.46
N TYR A 85 10.18 15.33 -3.63
CA TYR A 85 10.90 16.46 -3.07
C TYR A 85 11.76 17.21 -4.10
N ASN A 86 11.64 18.55 -4.13
CA ASN A 86 12.57 19.43 -4.83
C ASN A 86 13.74 19.78 -3.90
N ARG A 87 14.83 19.01 -4.03
CA ARG A 87 16.00 19.15 -3.14
C ARG A 87 16.64 20.54 -3.19
N SER A 88 16.60 21.21 -4.35
CA SER A 88 17.15 22.56 -4.50
C SER A 88 16.33 23.59 -3.71
N GLN A 89 15.00 23.48 -3.78
CA GLN A 89 14.12 24.37 -2.99
C GLN A 89 14.24 24.10 -1.50
N ILE A 90 14.31 22.83 -1.09
CA ILE A 90 14.51 22.45 0.32
C ILE A 90 15.80 23.08 0.86
N ALA A 91 16.90 23.02 0.11
CA ALA A 91 18.17 23.63 0.48
C ALA A 91 18.09 25.16 0.56
N ASN A 92 17.38 25.81 -0.38
CA ASN A 92 17.19 27.26 -0.39
C ASN A 92 16.44 27.77 0.86
N TYR A 93 15.47 26.98 1.37
CA TYR A 93 14.75 27.30 2.60
C TYR A 93 15.46 26.84 3.88
N GLY A 94 16.63 26.22 3.77
CA GLY A 94 17.38 25.67 4.91
C GLY A 94 16.66 24.53 5.63
N LEU A 95 15.84 23.78 4.91
CA LEU A 95 15.04 22.70 5.45
C LEU A 95 15.77 21.34 5.32
N ASN A 96 15.39 20.40 6.19
CA ASN A 96 15.82 19.01 6.12
C ASN A 96 14.65 18.14 5.66
N ILE A 97 14.94 17.15 4.79
CA ILE A 97 13.93 16.21 4.30
C ILE A 97 13.34 15.39 5.45
N GLU A 98 14.14 15.05 6.44
CA GLU A 98 13.68 14.29 7.61
C GLU A 98 12.62 15.06 8.41
N ASP A 99 12.84 16.37 8.62
CA ASP A 99 11.88 17.22 9.32
C ASP A 99 10.57 17.34 8.55
N ILE A 100 10.64 17.48 7.22
CA ILE A 100 9.46 17.50 6.35
C ILE A 100 8.70 16.17 6.45
N ASN A 101 9.40 15.04 6.35
CA ASN A 101 8.79 13.72 6.49
C ASN A 101 8.11 13.54 7.85
N HIS A 102 8.77 14.00 8.92
CA HIS A 102 8.22 13.93 10.28
C HIS A 102 6.91 14.73 10.38
N ILE A 103 6.88 15.94 9.83
CA ILE A 103 5.68 16.80 9.83
C ILE A 103 4.56 16.15 9.02
N VAL A 104 4.84 15.67 7.82
CA VAL A 104 3.86 14.99 6.96
C VAL A 104 3.31 13.74 7.67
N SER A 105 4.19 12.88 8.20
CA SER A 105 3.79 11.67 8.89
C SER A 105 2.93 11.97 10.13
N THR A 106 3.36 12.92 10.96
CA THR A 106 2.60 13.34 12.16
C THR A 106 1.24 13.91 11.79
N SER A 107 1.18 14.73 10.73
CA SER A 107 -0.07 15.36 10.29
C SER A 107 -1.11 14.35 9.79
N PHE A 108 -0.71 13.36 9.01
CA PHE A 108 -1.63 12.43 8.34
C PHE A 108 -1.76 11.08 9.06
N ALA A 109 -0.67 10.48 9.49
CA ALA A 109 -0.69 9.17 10.18
C ALA A 109 -0.83 9.33 11.71
N GLY A 110 -0.33 10.42 12.25
CA GLY A 110 -0.25 10.69 13.67
C GLY A 110 1.14 10.46 14.25
N GLY A 111 1.56 11.37 15.11
CA GLY A 111 2.79 11.30 15.89
C GLY A 111 2.51 11.04 17.38
N SER A 112 3.26 10.16 18.01
CA SER A 112 3.15 9.92 19.45
C SER A 112 3.75 11.12 20.20
N ALA A 113 2.93 11.79 21.02
CA ALA A 113 3.35 12.90 21.88
C ALA A 113 3.61 12.44 23.32
N GLY A 114 3.35 11.18 23.66
CA GLY A 114 3.55 10.63 24.98
C GLY A 114 2.55 9.54 25.31
N VAL A 115 2.42 9.28 26.62
CA VAL A 115 1.57 8.21 27.15
C VAL A 115 0.78 8.74 28.34
N VAL A 116 -0.49 8.38 28.40
CA VAL A 116 -1.35 8.65 29.55
C VAL A 116 -1.65 7.32 30.25
N TYR A 117 -1.54 7.31 31.55
CA TYR A 117 -1.92 6.16 32.38
C TYR A 117 -3.26 6.44 33.08
N GLU A 118 -4.21 5.55 32.88
CA GLU A 118 -5.46 5.52 33.63
C GLU A 118 -5.50 4.21 34.43
N ASN A 119 -5.26 4.31 35.71
CA ASN A 119 -5.02 3.17 36.61
C ASN A 119 -3.84 2.31 36.07
N GLU A 120 -4.09 1.04 35.74
CA GLU A 120 -3.09 0.11 35.20
C GLU A 120 -3.04 0.09 33.67
N ARG A 121 -3.89 0.86 32.99
CA ARG A 121 -3.97 0.91 31.53
C ARG A 121 -3.12 2.04 30.98
N LYS A 122 -2.38 1.71 29.92
CA LYS A 122 -1.52 2.63 29.18
C LYS A 122 -2.20 3.01 27.87
N PHE A 123 -2.32 4.31 27.59
CA PHE A 123 -2.87 4.85 26.36
C PHE A 123 -1.83 5.75 25.70
N ASP A 124 -1.61 5.57 24.38
CA ASP A 124 -0.74 6.45 23.63
C ASP A 124 -1.46 7.77 23.32
N LEU A 125 -0.79 8.89 23.62
CA LEU A 125 -1.23 10.21 23.22
C LEU A 125 -0.74 10.50 21.81
N VAL A 126 -1.68 10.53 20.85
CA VAL A 126 -1.37 10.72 19.43
C VAL A 126 -1.88 12.08 18.95
N VAL A 127 -1.00 12.86 18.32
CA VAL A 127 -1.31 14.13 17.68
C VAL A 127 -1.38 13.93 16.17
N ARG A 128 -2.47 14.40 15.54
CA ARG A 128 -2.64 14.41 14.08
C ARG A 128 -3.61 15.50 13.67
N LEU A 129 -3.65 15.84 12.37
CA LEU A 129 -4.66 16.72 11.84
C LEU A 129 -6.07 16.14 11.98
N ASP A 130 -7.04 17.02 12.10
CA ASP A 130 -8.45 16.64 12.09
C ASP A 130 -8.84 16.00 10.76
N SER A 131 -9.87 15.16 10.78
CA SER A 131 -10.35 14.41 9.60
C SER A 131 -10.74 15.32 8.43
N THR A 132 -11.23 16.52 8.70
CA THR A 132 -11.60 17.51 7.68
C THR A 132 -10.41 18.09 6.89
N HIS A 133 -9.19 18.01 7.44
CA HIS A 133 -7.97 18.59 6.88
C HIS A 133 -6.94 17.53 6.41
N ARG A 134 -7.38 16.29 6.16
CA ARG A 134 -6.52 15.19 5.70
C ARG A 134 -7.20 14.23 4.74
N ASN A 135 -8.23 14.69 4.03
CA ASN A 135 -9.02 13.84 3.13
C ASN A 135 -8.59 13.93 1.67
N ASN A 136 -7.96 15.03 1.28
CA ASN A 136 -7.68 15.33 -0.11
C ASN A 136 -6.18 15.56 -0.36
N ILE A 137 -5.77 15.45 -1.63
CA ILE A 137 -4.42 15.79 -2.07
C ILE A 137 -4.09 17.27 -1.83
N ASP A 138 -5.10 18.13 -1.89
CA ASP A 138 -4.95 19.57 -1.63
C ASP A 138 -4.57 19.85 -0.16
N ASP A 139 -5.09 19.04 0.78
CA ASP A 139 -4.73 19.15 2.19
C ASP A 139 -3.23 18.87 2.40
N VAL A 140 -2.68 17.89 1.66
CA VAL A 140 -1.24 17.60 1.67
C VAL A 140 -0.44 18.74 1.07
N SER A 141 -0.90 19.31 -0.04
CA SER A 141 -0.23 20.38 -0.77
C SER A 141 -0.14 21.68 0.03
N HIS A 142 -1.15 21.96 0.83
CA HIS A 142 -1.26 23.13 1.68
C HIS A 142 -0.72 22.93 3.11
N LEU A 143 -0.16 21.78 3.42
CA LEU A 143 0.47 21.53 4.72
C LEU A 143 1.62 22.52 4.92
N TYR A 144 1.58 23.30 6.00
CA TYR A 144 2.61 24.27 6.30
C TYR A 144 3.83 23.63 6.98
N ILE A 145 5.00 23.96 6.41
CA ILE A 145 6.31 23.50 6.90
C ILE A 145 7.01 24.70 7.53
N PRO A 146 7.38 24.68 8.83
CA PRO A 146 8.14 25.74 9.45
C PRO A 146 9.58 25.75 8.92
N THR A 147 10.06 26.92 8.54
CA THR A 147 11.45 27.14 8.13
C THR A 147 12.30 27.55 9.34
N THR A 148 13.62 27.45 9.19
CA THR A 148 14.58 27.84 10.22
C THR A 148 14.47 29.32 10.63
N ASN A 149 13.93 30.16 9.77
CA ASN A 149 13.74 31.62 10.01
C ASN A 149 12.40 31.92 10.71
N GLY A 150 11.62 30.92 11.09
CA GLY A 150 10.32 31.10 11.74
C GLY A 150 9.15 31.40 10.78
N THR A 151 9.39 31.49 9.48
CA THR A 151 8.33 31.58 8.48
C THR A 151 7.76 30.18 8.18
N GLN A 152 6.53 30.14 7.72
CA GLN A 152 5.89 28.87 7.29
C GLN A 152 5.65 28.91 5.79
N ILE A 153 5.98 27.83 5.10
CA ILE A 153 5.76 27.67 3.67
C ILE A 153 4.88 26.45 3.40
N PRO A 154 4.01 26.46 2.38
CA PRO A 154 3.26 25.27 2.01
C PRO A 154 4.19 24.21 1.39
N LEU A 155 3.89 22.94 1.65
CA LEU A 155 4.66 21.80 1.14
C LEU A 155 4.82 21.84 -0.38
N SER A 156 3.83 22.35 -1.10
CA SER A 156 3.85 22.53 -2.56
C SER A 156 5.00 23.40 -3.09
N GLN A 157 5.63 24.25 -2.26
CA GLN A 157 6.81 25.02 -2.67
C GLN A 157 8.10 24.19 -2.68
N VAL A 158 8.15 23.10 -1.94
CA VAL A 158 9.34 22.26 -1.78
C VAL A 158 9.15 20.83 -2.28
N ALA A 159 7.93 20.50 -2.74
CA ALA A 159 7.61 19.17 -3.25
C ALA A 159 6.50 19.22 -4.31
N GLU A 160 6.53 18.29 -5.24
CA GLU A 160 5.44 17.98 -6.15
C GLU A 160 4.60 16.85 -5.55
N ILE A 161 3.29 17.06 -5.41
CA ILE A 161 2.37 16.11 -4.82
C ILE A 161 1.44 15.59 -5.92
N LYS A 162 1.39 14.27 -6.10
CA LYS A 162 0.56 13.60 -7.12
C LYS A 162 -0.14 12.37 -6.56
N MET A 163 -1.31 12.09 -7.11
CA MET A 163 -1.95 10.79 -6.95
C MET A 163 -1.42 9.87 -8.05
N GLU A 164 -0.75 8.79 -7.68
CA GLU A 164 -0.25 7.77 -8.60
C GLU A 164 -0.78 6.39 -8.18
N LEU A 165 -0.98 5.50 -9.15
CA LEU A 165 -1.26 4.10 -8.84
C LEU A 165 0.06 3.40 -8.56
N GLY A 166 0.25 3.02 -7.33
CA GLY A 166 1.46 2.33 -6.90
C GLY A 166 1.28 0.82 -6.76
N PRO A 167 2.36 0.08 -6.52
CA PRO A 167 2.28 -1.33 -6.23
C PRO A 167 1.59 -1.54 -4.88
N ALA A 168 0.59 -2.43 -4.87
CA ALA A 168 -0.08 -2.84 -3.62
C ALA A 168 0.85 -3.70 -2.76
N GLN A 169 1.64 -4.56 -3.42
CA GLN A 169 2.61 -5.44 -2.79
C GLN A 169 3.79 -5.67 -3.74
N ILE A 170 4.99 -5.81 -3.18
CA ILE A 170 6.20 -6.22 -3.90
C ILE A 170 6.76 -7.45 -3.19
N SER A 171 6.46 -8.63 -3.73
CA SER A 171 7.02 -9.89 -3.25
C SER A 171 8.43 -10.10 -3.79
N ARG A 172 9.29 -10.71 -3.00
CA ARG A 172 10.65 -11.07 -3.41
C ARG A 172 11.01 -12.46 -2.90
N GLU A 173 11.70 -13.21 -3.76
CA GLU A 173 12.28 -14.51 -3.42
C GLU A 173 13.74 -14.50 -3.89
N ASP A 174 14.67 -14.82 -3.01
CA ASP A 174 16.12 -14.77 -3.25
C ASP A 174 16.60 -13.41 -3.82
N GLY A 175 15.99 -12.31 -3.37
CA GLY A 175 16.29 -10.95 -3.81
C GLY A 175 15.71 -10.56 -5.18
N LYS A 176 15.10 -11.48 -5.91
CA LYS A 176 14.41 -11.23 -7.18
C LYS A 176 12.94 -10.87 -6.94
N ARG A 177 12.42 -9.94 -7.74
CA ARG A 177 10.99 -9.59 -7.78
C ARG A 177 10.23 -10.56 -8.62
#